data_af313cafd875b843b2af09e2af188058
#
_entry.id   af313cafd875b843b2af09e2af188058
#
_cell.length_a   1.000
_cell.length_b   1.000
_cell.length_c   1.000
_cell.angle_alpha   90.00
_cell.angle_beta   90.00
_cell.angle_gamma   90.00
#
_symmetry.space_group_name_H-M   'P 1'
#
loop_
_entity.id
_entity.type
_entity.pdbx_description
1 polymer ?
#
loop_
_entity_poly.entity_id
_entity_poly.type
_entity_poly.pdbx_seq_one_letter_code
_entity_poly.pdbx_strand_id
1 'polypeptide(L)'
;DVYKQVIGQQNFQMGAVVSTILLLPAALAFFVDRMARQRQVALLSIRAVPYQPKPHRAFDGAMLAYCVVIGVLLLGMVAVSQYAALVKFFPYNLRFTLAHYDFDQKGGGGWSSYYNSMRLGLLTAVVGTGVVFVGAYLAEKGRGFIAGRAAFQFLAMLPMAVPGLVLGLAYIFFFNHPANPLNGLYRTMAILVICTVVHFYTVGHLTAATALRQMDPEFETVAASLRQPFYKTFWRVTVPVCLPAILDIGIYLFVNAMTTVSAVVFLYGPKTELASVSVLNMDDTGEIASAAAMAMMIFYTNVGARTLHAALVRWLERRTQAWRRGVG
;
A
#
# COMPACT_ATOMS: atom_id res chain seq x y z
N ASP A 1 -12.45 12.55 14.49
CA ASP A 1 -12.74 12.43 15.93
C ASP A 1 -11.74 11.54 16.69
N VAL A 2 -11.39 10.31 16.22
CA VAL A 2 -10.40 9.44 16.91
C VAL A 2 -9.07 10.14 17.10
N TYR A 3 -8.51 10.73 16.05
CA TYR A 3 -7.24 11.47 16.09
C TYR A 3 -7.31 12.62 17.10
N LYS A 4 -8.39 13.43 17.04
CA LYS A 4 -8.59 14.58 17.93
C LYS A 4 -8.74 14.17 19.39
N GLN A 5 -9.42 13.05 19.67
CA GLN A 5 -9.59 12.53 21.03
C GLN A 5 -8.26 11.96 21.58
N VAL A 6 -7.52 11.21 20.77
CA VAL A 6 -6.30 10.54 21.22
C VAL A 6 -5.10 11.49 21.30
N ILE A 7 -4.84 12.27 20.24
CA ILE A 7 -3.69 13.20 20.19
C ILE A 7 -4.03 14.54 20.83
N GLY A 8 -5.19 15.14 20.48
CA GLY A 8 -5.54 16.47 20.97
C GLY A 8 -5.96 16.50 22.42
N GLN A 9 -6.74 15.51 22.89
CA GLN A 9 -7.29 15.47 24.26
C GLN A 9 -6.64 14.43 25.16
N GLN A 10 -5.70 13.61 24.62
CA GLN A 10 -5.07 12.49 25.32
C GLN A 10 -6.06 11.50 25.96
N ASN A 11 -7.29 11.44 25.43
CA ASN A 11 -8.36 10.58 25.93
C ASN A 11 -8.40 9.25 25.16
N PHE A 12 -7.53 8.31 25.56
CA PHE A 12 -7.44 6.99 24.94
C PHE A 12 -8.71 6.16 25.08
N GLN A 13 -9.45 6.32 26.19
CA GLN A 13 -10.69 5.58 26.42
C GLN A 13 -11.77 5.97 25.41
N MET A 14 -11.98 7.28 25.21
CA MET A 14 -12.93 7.77 24.22
C MET A 14 -12.48 7.43 22.79
N GLY A 15 -11.17 7.51 22.51
CA GLY A 15 -10.58 7.04 21.25
C GLY A 15 -10.90 5.58 20.97
N ALA A 16 -10.81 4.70 21.97
CA ALA A 16 -11.17 3.28 21.86
C ALA A 16 -12.67 3.08 21.59
N VAL A 17 -13.55 3.82 22.27
CA VAL A 17 -15.01 3.75 22.03
C VAL A 17 -15.35 4.13 20.59
N VAL A 18 -14.87 5.28 20.12
CA VAL A 18 -15.12 5.74 18.75
C VAL A 18 -14.54 4.75 17.72
N SER A 19 -13.36 4.21 17.99
CA SER A 19 -12.74 3.18 17.14
C SER A 19 -13.58 1.90 17.05
N THR A 20 -14.17 1.47 18.17
CA THR A 20 -15.06 0.29 18.22
C THR A 20 -16.34 0.53 17.41
N ILE A 21 -16.91 1.73 17.52
CA ILE A 21 -18.09 2.12 16.72
C ILE A 21 -17.77 2.10 15.22
N LEU A 22 -16.59 2.61 14.81
CA LEU A 22 -16.14 2.60 13.41
C LEU A 22 -15.88 1.18 12.88
N LEU A 23 -15.52 0.24 13.75
CA LEU A 23 -15.28 -1.14 13.36
C LEU A 23 -16.57 -1.87 12.94
N LEU A 24 -17.74 -1.50 13.52
CA LEU A 24 -19.01 -2.15 13.22
C LEU A 24 -19.41 -2.06 11.73
N PRO A 25 -19.50 -0.86 11.10
CA PRO A 25 -19.82 -0.77 9.67
C PRO A 25 -18.72 -1.39 8.79
N ALA A 26 -17.45 -1.31 9.19
CA ALA A 26 -16.36 -1.94 8.45
C ALA A 26 -16.47 -3.46 8.45
N ALA A 27 -16.77 -4.07 9.60
CA ALA A 27 -17.04 -5.50 9.73
C ALA A 27 -18.26 -5.93 8.89
N LEU A 28 -19.34 -5.17 8.93
CA LEU A 28 -20.54 -5.43 8.13
C LEU A 28 -20.21 -5.41 6.63
N ALA A 29 -19.52 -4.37 6.16
CA ALA A 29 -19.10 -4.24 4.78
C ALA A 29 -18.20 -5.42 4.33
N PHE A 30 -17.29 -5.85 5.20
CA PHE A 30 -16.44 -7.02 4.96
C PHE A 30 -17.25 -8.31 4.80
N PHE A 31 -18.23 -8.55 5.66
CA PHE A 31 -19.11 -9.72 5.54
C PHE A 31 -19.91 -9.71 4.24
N VAL A 32 -20.47 -8.56 3.87
CA VAL A 32 -21.22 -8.40 2.63
C VAL A 32 -20.33 -8.64 1.41
N ASP A 33 -19.13 -8.06 1.37
CA ASP A 33 -18.14 -8.28 0.29
C ASP A 33 -17.75 -9.77 0.20
N ARG A 34 -17.50 -10.42 1.34
CA ARG A 34 -17.18 -11.86 1.38
C ARG A 34 -18.31 -12.71 0.83
N MET A 35 -19.56 -12.43 1.20
CA MET A 35 -20.73 -13.14 0.67
C MET A 35 -20.89 -12.92 -0.84
N ALA A 36 -20.69 -11.69 -1.31
CA ALA A 36 -20.75 -11.37 -2.73
C ALA A 36 -19.67 -12.10 -3.54
N ARG A 37 -18.43 -12.13 -3.06
CA ARG A 37 -17.31 -12.85 -3.72
C ARG A 37 -17.50 -14.36 -3.77
N GLN A 38 -18.13 -14.97 -2.78
CA GLN A 38 -18.42 -16.40 -2.80
C GLN A 38 -19.40 -16.81 -3.91
N ARG A 39 -20.24 -15.87 -4.35
CA ARG A 39 -21.22 -16.08 -5.45
C ARG A 39 -20.66 -15.75 -6.83
N GLN A 40 -19.46 -15.19 -6.93
CA GLN A 40 -18.80 -14.90 -8.20
C GLN A 40 -18.28 -16.23 -8.80
N VAL A 41 -19.00 -16.76 -9.76
CA VAL A 41 -18.54 -17.89 -10.58
C VAL A 41 -17.66 -17.31 -11.69
N ALA A 42 -16.48 -17.88 -11.91
CA ALA A 42 -15.65 -17.53 -13.05
C ALA A 42 -16.38 -17.91 -14.36
N LEU A 43 -17.01 -16.92 -14.99
CA LEU A 43 -17.74 -17.09 -16.27
C LEU A 43 -16.80 -17.23 -17.47
N LEU A 44 -15.49 -17.02 -17.28
CA LEU A 44 -14.48 -17.16 -18.32
C LEU A 44 -14.10 -18.63 -18.48
N SER A 45 -14.72 -19.32 -19.42
CA SER A 45 -14.26 -20.63 -19.87
C SER A 45 -13.05 -20.45 -20.82
N ILE A 46 -12.21 -21.48 -20.93
CA ILE A 46 -11.08 -21.54 -21.90
C ILE A 46 -11.55 -21.32 -23.35
N ARG A 47 -12.86 -21.47 -23.61
CA ARG A 47 -13.51 -21.25 -24.92
C ARG A 47 -14.15 -19.88 -25.06
N ALA A 48 -14.01 -18.96 -24.09
CA ALA A 48 -14.56 -17.64 -24.19
C ALA A 48 -13.86 -16.84 -25.32
N VAL A 49 -14.60 -16.47 -26.33
CA VAL A 49 -14.11 -15.60 -27.39
C VAL A 49 -13.95 -14.18 -26.80
N PRO A 50 -12.77 -13.55 -26.93
CA PRO A 50 -12.58 -12.19 -26.45
C PRO A 50 -13.59 -11.24 -27.09
N TYR A 51 -14.27 -10.43 -26.28
CA TYR A 51 -15.17 -9.42 -26.80
C TYR A 51 -14.38 -8.39 -27.63
N GLN A 52 -14.74 -8.25 -28.90
CA GLN A 52 -14.20 -7.20 -29.76
C GLN A 52 -15.16 -6.00 -29.75
N PRO A 53 -14.80 -4.88 -29.11
CA PRO A 53 -15.65 -3.71 -29.09
C PRO A 53 -15.80 -3.13 -30.49
N LYS A 54 -17.05 -2.83 -30.88
CA LYS A 54 -17.31 -2.12 -32.12
C LYS A 54 -17.03 -0.64 -31.91
N PRO A 55 -16.16 0.01 -32.72
CA PRO A 55 -15.85 1.42 -32.56
C PRO A 55 -17.09 2.27 -32.84
N HIS A 56 -17.45 3.12 -31.88
CA HIS A 56 -18.57 4.05 -32.01
C HIS A 56 -18.08 5.47 -31.75
N ARG A 57 -17.73 6.20 -32.82
CA ARG A 57 -17.03 7.50 -32.76
C ARG A 57 -17.65 8.50 -31.78
N ALA A 58 -18.98 8.63 -31.75
CA ALA A 58 -19.64 9.57 -30.84
C ALA A 58 -19.53 9.13 -29.38
N PHE A 59 -19.73 7.84 -29.09
CA PHE A 59 -19.60 7.30 -27.72
C PHE A 59 -18.16 7.34 -27.26
N ASP A 60 -17.24 6.89 -28.10
CA ASP A 60 -15.78 6.87 -27.76
C ASP A 60 -15.27 8.30 -27.53
N GLY A 61 -15.74 9.28 -28.34
CA GLY A 61 -15.41 10.69 -28.15
C GLY A 61 -15.99 11.27 -26.86
N ALA A 62 -17.23 10.93 -26.49
CA ALA A 62 -17.81 11.35 -25.21
C ALA A 62 -17.09 10.74 -24.01
N MET A 63 -16.73 9.45 -24.08
CA MET A 63 -15.95 8.78 -23.01
C MET A 63 -14.54 9.35 -22.89
N LEU A 64 -13.89 9.66 -24.02
CA LEU A 64 -12.59 10.33 -24.01
C LEU A 64 -12.69 11.71 -23.35
N ALA A 65 -13.68 12.52 -23.73
CA ALA A 65 -13.91 13.84 -23.12
C ALA A 65 -14.14 13.73 -21.61
N TYR A 66 -14.94 12.75 -21.16
CA TYR A 66 -15.15 12.47 -19.74
C TYR A 66 -13.85 12.13 -19.01
N CYS A 67 -13.03 11.23 -19.57
CA CYS A 67 -11.73 10.88 -18.99
C CYS A 67 -10.77 12.07 -18.95
N VAL A 68 -10.76 12.91 -20.00
CA VAL A 68 -9.93 14.13 -20.05
C VAL A 68 -10.35 15.12 -18.96
N VAL A 69 -11.65 15.36 -18.79
CA VAL A 69 -12.16 16.28 -17.75
C VAL A 69 -11.72 15.79 -16.36
N ILE A 70 -11.89 14.51 -16.05
CA ILE A 70 -11.43 13.95 -14.77
C ILE A 70 -9.91 14.09 -14.64
N GLY A 71 -9.16 13.77 -15.69
CA GLY A 71 -7.70 13.90 -15.71
C GLY A 71 -7.23 15.34 -15.44
N VAL A 72 -7.85 16.32 -16.08
CA VAL A 72 -7.57 17.75 -15.87
C VAL A 72 -7.90 18.19 -14.45
N LEU A 73 -9.02 17.74 -13.88
CA LEU A 73 -9.38 18.06 -12.48
C LEU A 73 -8.35 17.50 -11.51
N LEU A 74 -7.94 16.24 -11.66
CA LEU A 74 -6.93 15.60 -10.81
C LEU A 74 -5.56 16.30 -10.93
N LEU A 75 -5.11 16.58 -12.15
CA LEU A 75 -3.87 17.31 -12.39
C LEU A 75 -3.96 18.76 -11.88
N GLY A 76 -5.13 19.38 -11.94
CA GLY A 76 -5.39 20.71 -11.39
C GLY A 76 -5.18 20.75 -9.88
N MET A 77 -5.67 19.76 -9.13
CA MET A 77 -5.43 19.67 -7.68
C MET A 77 -3.94 19.58 -7.36
N VAL A 78 -3.20 18.75 -8.10
CA VAL A 78 -1.74 18.62 -7.93
C VAL A 78 -1.03 19.93 -8.28
N ALA A 79 -1.46 20.58 -9.38
CA ALA A 79 -0.88 21.84 -9.82
C ALA A 79 -1.11 22.98 -8.81
N VAL A 80 -2.29 23.07 -8.18
CA VAL A 80 -2.59 24.03 -7.12
C VAL A 80 -1.70 23.79 -5.89
N SER A 81 -1.54 22.53 -5.47
CA SER A 81 -0.64 22.19 -4.36
C SER A 81 0.81 22.55 -4.66
N GLN A 82 1.28 22.27 -5.90
CA GLN A 82 2.62 22.66 -6.32
C GLN A 82 2.77 24.19 -6.40
N TYR A 83 1.76 24.90 -6.88
CA TYR A 83 1.77 26.36 -6.93
C TYR A 83 1.81 26.95 -5.52
N ALA A 84 1.00 26.46 -4.58
CA ALA A 84 1.01 26.87 -3.18
C ALA A 84 2.39 26.65 -2.53
N ALA A 85 3.08 25.57 -2.84
CA ALA A 85 4.43 25.27 -2.35
C ALA A 85 5.51 26.23 -2.88
N LEU A 86 5.28 26.86 -4.03
CA LEU A 86 6.27 27.72 -4.70
C LEU A 86 6.03 29.21 -4.51
N VAL A 87 4.89 29.63 -3.95
CA VAL A 87 4.59 31.06 -3.73
C VAL A 87 4.74 31.44 -2.27
N LYS A 88 5.22 32.69 -2.03
CA LYS A 88 5.61 33.16 -0.70
C LYS A 88 4.45 33.14 0.31
N PHE A 89 3.25 33.55 -0.11
CA PHE A 89 2.05 33.53 0.74
C PHE A 89 0.78 33.49 -0.10
N PHE A 90 0.23 32.33 -0.29
CA PHE A 90 -1.00 32.15 -1.06
C PHE A 90 -2.23 32.60 -0.24
N PRO A 91 -3.22 33.32 -0.81
CA PRO A 91 -3.26 33.87 -2.18
C PRO A 91 -2.72 35.32 -2.31
N TYR A 92 -2.14 35.91 -1.26
CA TYR A 92 -1.85 37.35 -1.17
C TYR A 92 -0.52 37.76 -1.77
N ASN A 93 0.52 36.95 -1.68
CA ASN A 93 1.86 37.25 -2.22
C ASN A 93 2.33 36.09 -3.12
N LEU A 94 2.13 36.23 -4.41
CA LEU A 94 2.38 35.19 -5.42
C LEU A 94 3.81 35.20 -5.98
N ARG A 95 4.77 35.90 -5.31
CA ARG A 95 6.18 35.83 -5.69
C ARG A 95 6.73 34.45 -5.44
N PHE A 96 7.44 33.90 -6.42
CA PHE A 96 8.07 32.60 -6.31
C PHE A 96 9.15 32.56 -5.22
N THR A 97 9.18 31.47 -4.47
CA THR A 97 10.15 31.20 -3.41
C THR A 97 10.37 29.70 -3.26
N LEU A 98 11.54 29.30 -2.80
CA LEU A 98 11.87 27.94 -2.38
C LEU A 98 11.99 27.81 -0.85
N ALA A 99 11.68 28.89 -0.10
CA ALA A 99 11.82 28.92 1.35
C ALA A 99 10.94 27.86 2.07
N HIS A 100 9.85 27.42 1.43
CA HIS A 100 8.95 26.40 1.99
C HIS A 100 9.54 24.99 1.97
N TYR A 101 10.63 24.77 1.21
CA TYR A 101 11.39 23.52 1.20
C TYR A 101 12.48 23.47 2.29
N ASP A 102 12.65 24.53 3.07
CA ASP A 102 13.48 24.52 4.27
C ASP A 102 12.65 24.01 5.47
N PHE A 103 12.53 22.68 5.54
CA PHE A 103 11.70 22.02 6.55
C PHE A 103 12.30 22.04 7.96
N ASP A 104 13.61 22.29 8.10
CA ASP A 104 14.28 22.25 9.39
C ASP A 104 13.89 23.45 10.27
N GLN A 105 13.44 24.55 9.68
CA GLN A 105 12.93 25.73 10.37
C GLN A 105 11.43 25.68 10.65
N LYS A 106 10.74 24.66 10.16
CA LYS A 106 9.29 24.48 10.29
C LYS A 106 8.98 23.33 11.26
N GLY A 107 7.92 23.49 12.04
CA GLY A 107 7.46 22.41 12.92
C GLY A 107 7.10 21.16 12.10
N GLY A 108 7.60 19.98 12.46
CA GLY A 108 7.25 18.75 11.77
C GLY A 108 8.43 17.84 11.42
N GLY A 109 9.50 17.87 12.22
CA GLY A 109 10.60 16.90 12.14
C GLY A 109 11.61 17.15 10.99
N GLY A 110 11.45 18.21 10.21
CA GLY A 110 12.41 18.61 9.19
C GLY A 110 12.62 17.60 8.06
N TRP A 111 13.77 17.64 7.42
CA TRP A 111 14.18 16.67 6.41
C TRP A 111 14.29 15.24 6.95
N SER A 112 14.50 15.09 8.28
CA SER A 112 14.57 13.77 8.90
C SER A 112 13.27 12.98 8.76
N SER A 113 12.11 13.66 8.79
CA SER A 113 10.79 13.03 8.58
C SER A 113 10.65 12.45 7.16
N TYR A 114 11.15 13.15 6.15
CA TYR A 114 11.18 12.66 4.77
C TYR A 114 12.06 11.42 4.62
N TYR A 115 13.28 11.45 5.17
CA TYR A 115 14.18 10.29 5.13
C TYR A 115 13.63 9.11 5.91
N ASN A 116 12.93 9.34 7.02
CA ASN A 116 12.26 8.28 7.78
C ASN A 116 11.14 7.64 6.95
N SER A 117 10.34 8.43 6.24
CA SER A 117 9.32 7.89 5.32
C SER A 117 9.94 7.07 4.19
N MET A 118 11.06 7.54 3.61
CA MET A 118 11.80 6.79 2.61
C MET A 118 12.31 5.45 3.16
N ARG A 119 12.87 5.45 4.38
CA ARG A 119 13.29 4.22 5.09
C ARG A 119 12.11 3.29 5.35
N LEU A 120 10.99 3.83 5.85
CA LEU A 120 9.77 3.06 6.07
C LEU A 120 9.30 2.41 4.77
N GLY A 121 9.23 3.20 3.68
CA GLY A 121 8.82 2.72 2.35
C GLY A 121 9.69 1.58 1.85
N LEU A 122 11.01 1.74 1.88
CA LEU A 122 11.96 0.72 1.44
C LEU A 122 11.90 -0.55 2.30
N LEU A 123 11.91 -0.42 3.62
CA LEU A 123 11.82 -1.56 4.53
C LEU A 123 10.50 -2.30 4.39
N THR A 124 9.38 -1.56 4.28
CA THR A 124 8.05 -2.14 4.07
C THR A 124 7.96 -2.84 2.72
N ALA A 125 8.53 -2.26 1.66
CA ALA A 125 8.58 -2.89 0.34
C ALA A 125 9.37 -4.21 0.37
N VAL A 126 10.56 -4.23 0.94
CA VAL A 126 11.41 -5.43 0.94
C VAL A 126 10.87 -6.50 1.89
N VAL A 127 10.69 -6.16 3.17
CA VAL A 127 10.25 -7.11 4.19
C VAL A 127 8.80 -7.54 3.94
N GLY A 128 7.93 -6.58 3.64
CA GLY A 128 6.51 -6.83 3.39
C GLY A 128 6.29 -7.70 2.16
N THR A 129 6.98 -7.45 1.05
CA THR A 129 6.89 -8.30 -0.14
C THR A 129 7.31 -9.73 0.15
N GLY A 130 8.41 -9.92 0.89
CA GLY A 130 8.85 -11.25 1.31
C GLY A 130 7.79 -11.97 2.15
N VAL A 131 7.29 -11.33 3.20
CA VAL A 131 6.27 -11.89 4.10
C VAL A 131 4.97 -12.19 3.36
N VAL A 132 4.49 -11.27 2.53
CA VAL A 132 3.25 -11.41 1.77
C VAL A 132 3.35 -12.53 0.73
N PHE A 133 4.43 -12.54 -0.07
CA PHE A 133 4.59 -13.52 -1.13
C PHE A 133 4.80 -14.94 -0.60
N VAL A 134 5.62 -15.10 0.43
CA VAL A 134 5.82 -16.39 1.11
C VAL A 134 4.51 -16.87 1.75
N GLY A 135 3.80 -15.98 2.45
CA GLY A 135 2.51 -16.29 3.05
C GLY A 135 1.47 -16.75 2.02
N ALA A 136 1.36 -16.03 0.90
CA ALA A 136 0.47 -16.42 -0.20
C ALA A 136 0.89 -17.75 -0.84
N TYR A 137 2.18 -17.99 -1.03
CA TYR A 137 2.69 -19.24 -1.57
C TYR A 137 2.33 -20.43 -0.67
N LEU A 138 2.54 -20.32 0.64
CA LEU A 138 2.17 -21.37 1.59
C LEU A 138 0.66 -21.61 1.63
N ALA A 139 -0.13 -20.56 1.51
CA ALA A 139 -1.59 -20.66 1.47
C ALA A 139 -2.12 -21.30 0.19
N GLU A 140 -1.57 -20.99 -0.98
CA GLU A 140 -2.07 -21.46 -2.28
C GLU A 140 -1.47 -22.80 -2.69
N LYS A 141 -0.17 -23.02 -2.44
CA LYS A 141 0.61 -24.16 -2.95
C LYS A 141 0.99 -25.17 -1.86
N GLY A 142 0.77 -24.87 -0.58
CA GLY A 142 1.03 -25.80 0.52
C GLY A 142 0.17 -27.05 0.44
N ARG A 143 0.76 -28.22 0.64
CA ARG A 143 0.05 -29.51 0.69
C ARG A 143 -0.23 -29.89 2.14
N GLY A 144 -1.47 -30.25 2.47
CA GLY A 144 -1.90 -30.61 3.82
C GLY A 144 -2.41 -29.41 4.64
N PHE A 145 -2.74 -29.61 5.91
CA PHE A 145 -3.25 -28.65 6.89
C PHE A 145 -4.32 -27.68 6.35
N ILE A 146 -5.37 -28.23 5.74
CA ILE A 146 -6.43 -27.47 5.04
C ILE A 146 -7.08 -26.43 5.94
N ALA A 147 -7.39 -26.80 7.22
CA ALA A 147 -7.99 -25.87 8.18
C ALA A 147 -7.09 -24.65 8.48
N GLY A 148 -5.79 -24.85 8.64
CA GLY A 148 -4.84 -23.77 8.87
C GLY A 148 -4.70 -22.84 7.67
N ARG A 149 -4.73 -23.38 6.45
CA ARG A 149 -4.71 -22.58 5.22
C ARG A 149 -5.97 -21.70 5.11
N ALA A 150 -7.14 -22.27 5.39
CA ALA A 150 -8.40 -21.53 5.40
C ALA A 150 -8.41 -20.43 6.47
N ALA A 151 -7.91 -20.73 7.68
CA ALA A 151 -7.76 -19.75 8.75
C ALA A 151 -6.78 -18.65 8.35
N PHE A 152 -5.63 -18.99 7.78
CA PHE A 152 -4.65 -17.99 7.32
C PHE A 152 -5.21 -17.10 6.20
N GLN A 153 -5.91 -17.67 5.21
CA GLN A 153 -6.57 -16.89 4.17
C GLN A 153 -7.62 -15.94 4.75
N PHE A 154 -8.37 -16.40 5.75
CA PHE A 154 -9.30 -15.52 6.47
C PHE A 154 -8.58 -14.38 7.18
N LEU A 155 -7.53 -14.68 7.95
CA LEU A 155 -6.73 -13.68 8.65
C LEU A 155 -6.06 -12.69 7.69
N ALA A 156 -5.61 -13.14 6.53
CA ALA A 156 -5.02 -12.29 5.49
C ALA A 156 -5.99 -11.25 4.91
N MET A 157 -7.30 -11.50 5.02
CA MET A 157 -8.35 -10.56 4.56
C MET A 157 -8.79 -9.56 5.64
N LEU A 158 -8.55 -9.85 6.93
CA LEU A 158 -8.99 -8.99 8.04
C LEU A 158 -8.43 -7.56 7.99
N PRO A 159 -7.16 -7.31 7.63
CA PRO A 159 -6.63 -5.94 7.61
C PRO A 159 -7.41 -4.97 6.73
N MET A 160 -8.04 -5.46 5.67
CA MET A 160 -8.89 -4.63 4.81
C MET A 160 -10.17 -4.15 5.50
N ALA A 161 -10.65 -4.91 6.49
CA ALA A 161 -11.84 -4.57 7.26
C ALA A 161 -11.56 -3.62 8.44
N VAL A 162 -10.28 -3.51 8.86
CA VAL A 162 -9.91 -2.74 10.04
C VAL A 162 -9.45 -1.33 9.62
N PRO A 163 -10.13 -0.26 10.07
CA PRO A 163 -9.66 1.11 9.82
C PRO A 163 -8.26 1.32 10.41
N GLY A 164 -7.38 2.05 9.66
CA GLY A 164 -5.98 2.24 10.08
C GLY A 164 -5.81 2.85 11.47
N LEU A 165 -6.65 3.84 11.84
CA LEU A 165 -6.62 4.45 13.17
C LEU A 165 -6.94 3.44 14.29
N VAL A 166 -7.88 2.52 14.04
CA VAL A 166 -8.22 1.45 15.00
C VAL A 166 -7.04 0.50 15.16
N LEU A 167 -6.39 0.14 14.06
CA LEU A 167 -5.20 -0.71 14.06
C LEU A 167 -4.06 -0.05 14.84
N GLY A 168 -3.75 1.22 14.56
CA GLY A 168 -2.71 1.98 15.27
C GLY A 168 -2.98 2.09 16.77
N LEU A 169 -4.23 2.31 17.17
CA LEU A 169 -4.60 2.37 18.58
C LEU A 169 -4.48 1.00 19.27
N ALA A 170 -4.87 -0.09 18.61
CA ALA A 170 -4.69 -1.44 19.13
C ALA A 170 -3.21 -1.77 19.35
N TYR A 171 -2.33 -1.33 18.44
CA TYR A 171 -0.87 -1.48 18.59
C TYR A 171 -0.33 -0.71 19.79
N ILE A 172 -0.81 0.52 20.06
CA ILE A 172 -0.44 1.25 21.28
C ILE A 172 -0.81 0.45 22.53
N PHE A 173 -2.08 0.02 22.65
CA PHE A 173 -2.52 -0.70 23.83
C PHE A 173 -1.72 -1.98 24.07
N PHE A 174 -1.34 -2.67 23.00
CA PHE A 174 -0.56 -3.89 23.13
C PHE A 174 0.92 -3.60 23.41
N PHE A 175 1.59 -2.79 22.60
CA PHE A 175 3.05 -2.61 22.70
C PHE A 175 3.48 -1.61 23.76
N ASN A 176 2.65 -0.64 24.15
CA ASN A 176 3.01 0.32 25.20
C ASN A 176 2.74 -0.20 26.62
N HIS A 177 2.28 -1.44 26.79
CA HIS A 177 2.04 -2.00 28.09
C HIS A 177 3.36 -2.44 28.75
N PRO A 178 3.67 -1.98 30.01
CA PRO A 178 4.97 -2.24 30.66
C PRO A 178 5.28 -3.73 30.86
N ALA A 179 4.26 -4.56 31.08
CA ALA A 179 4.42 -6.01 31.27
C ALA A 179 4.61 -6.78 29.93
N ASN A 180 4.53 -6.11 28.78
CA ASN A 180 4.71 -6.75 27.49
C ASN A 180 6.22 -6.89 27.18
N PRO A 181 6.75 -8.09 26.93
CA PRO A 181 8.16 -8.28 26.59
C PRO A 181 8.56 -7.60 25.27
N LEU A 182 7.59 -7.30 24.41
CA LEU A 182 7.79 -6.60 23.14
C LEU A 182 7.67 -5.07 23.26
N ASN A 183 7.54 -4.52 24.47
CA ASN A 183 7.44 -3.07 24.69
C ASN A 183 8.62 -2.30 24.06
N GLY A 184 9.83 -2.88 24.03
CA GLY A 184 11.00 -2.27 23.40
C GLY A 184 10.86 -1.98 21.89
N LEU A 185 9.84 -2.53 21.21
CA LEU A 185 9.55 -2.20 19.82
C LEU A 185 8.75 -0.89 19.69
N TYR A 186 8.07 -0.45 20.74
CA TYR A 186 7.25 0.76 20.69
C TYR A 186 8.11 1.99 20.35
N ARG A 187 7.60 2.87 19.49
CA ARG A 187 8.28 4.07 18.96
C ARG A 187 9.53 3.80 18.11
N THR A 188 9.73 2.57 17.64
CA THR A 188 10.84 2.23 16.73
C THR A 188 10.37 2.17 15.28
N MET A 189 11.32 2.22 14.35
CA MET A 189 11.04 1.98 12.93
C MET A 189 10.47 0.57 12.69
N ALA A 190 10.86 -0.42 13.49
CA ALA A 190 10.40 -1.80 13.33
C ALA A 190 8.88 -1.94 13.52
N ILE A 191 8.29 -1.30 14.55
CA ILE A 191 6.84 -1.37 14.76
C ILE A 191 6.08 -0.64 13.63
N LEU A 192 6.63 0.45 13.08
CA LEU A 192 6.04 1.16 11.95
C LEU A 192 5.99 0.26 10.71
N VAL A 193 7.10 -0.46 10.43
CA VAL A 193 7.16 -1.44 9.32
C VAL A 193 6.14 -2.55 9.54
N ILE A 194 6.11 -3.17 10.72
CA ILE A 194 5.19 -4.27 11.04
C ILE A 194 3.73 -3.82 10.87
N CYS A 195 3.38 -2.67 11.46
CA CYS A 195 2.01 -2.13 11.37
C CYS A 195 1.63 -1.82 9.92
N THR A 196 2.53 -1.22 9.15
CA THR A 196 2.30 -0.88 7.73
C THR A 196 2.15 -2.13 6.87
N VAL A 197 3.00 -3.15 7.06
CA VAL A 197 2.88 -4.43 6.34
C VAL A 197 1.55 -5.10 6.67
N VAL A 198 1.15 -5.15 7.94
CA VAL A 198 -0.14 -5.73 8.35
C VAL A 198 -1.30 -4.93 7.75
N HIS A 199 -1.27 -3.60 7.82
CA HIS A 199 -2.34 -2.74 7.30
C HIS A 199 -2.58 -2.93 5.80
N PHE A 200 -1.52 -3.06 5.01
CA PHE A 200 -1.60 -3.21 3.55
C PHE A 200 -1.47 -4.68 3.08
N TYR A 201 -1.51 -5.64 4.00
CA TYR A 201 -1.29 -7.06 3.71
C TYR A 201 -2.25 -7.61 2.66
N THR A 202 -3.54 -7.33 2.79
CA THR A 202 -4.62 -7.97 2.01
C THR A 202 -4.45 -7.80 0.51
N VAL A 203 -4.17 -6.58 0.04
CA VAL A 203 -4.03 -6.30 -1.41
C VAL A 203 -2.80 -7.01 -1.97
N GLY A 204 -1.67 -6.95 -1.25
CA GLY A 204 -0.47 -7.69 -1.63
C GLY A 204 -0.71 -9.20 -1.69
N HIS A 205 -1.42 -9.76 -0.69
CA HIS A 205 -1.76 -11.18 -0.63
C HIS A 205 -2.65 -11.59 -1.82
N LEU A 206 -3.67 -10.82 -2.15
CA LEU A 206 -4.54 -11.08 -3.30
C LEU A 206 -3.77 -11.03 -4.62
N THR A 207 -2.86 -10.08 -4.78
CA THR A 207 -1.99 -9.98 -5.96
C THR A 207 -1.10 -11.21 -6.09
N ALA A 208 -0.43 -11.61 -5.00
CA ALA A 208 0.39 -12.81 -4.96
C ALA A 208 -0.42 -14.08 -5.26
N ALA A 209 -1.57 -14.27 -4.59
CA ALA A 209 -2.44 -15.42 -4.77
C ALA A 209 -2.94 -15.54 -6.21
N THR A 210 -3.31 -14.39 -6.83
CA THR A 210 -3.76 -14.37 -8.24
C THR A 210 -2.64 -14.80 -9.17
N ALA A 211 -1.42 -14.29 -9.00
CA ALA A 211 -0.26 -14.68 -9.81
C ALA A 211 0.07 -16.17 -9.65
N LEU A 212 0.03 -16.68 -8.41
CA LEU A 212 0.30 -18.09 -8.11
C LEU A 212 -0.76 -19.03 -8.69
N ARG A 213 -2.03 -18.61 -8.76
CA ARG A 213 -3.11 -19.39 -9.39
C ARG A 213 -3.03 -19.41 -10.91
N GLN A 214 -2.45 -18.38 -11.52
CA GLN A 214 -2.24 -18.32 -12.97
C GLN A 214 -1.06 -19.14 -13.45
N MET A 215 -0.21 -19.62 -12.54
CA MET A 215 0.87 -20.56 -12.87
C MET A 215 0.31 -21.92 -13.24
N ASP A 216 0.87 -22.52 -14.30
CA ASP A 216 0.53 -23.85 -14.72
C ASP A 216 0.82 -24.88 -13.60
N PRO A 217 -0.17 -25.69 -13.21
CA PRO A 217 0.01 -26.74 -12.21
C PRO A 217 1.05 -27.80 -12.59
N GLU A 218 1.38 -27.93 -13.89
CA GLU A 218 2.38 -28.89 -14.38
C GLU A 218 3.77 -28.64 -13.78
N PHE A 219 4.14 -27.39 -13.51
CA PHE A 219 5.42 -27.07 -12.87
C PHE A 219 5.62 -27.80 -11.53
N GLU A 220 4.56 -27.90 -10.75
CA GLU A 220 4.60 -28.56 -9.45
C GLU A 220 4.57 -30.09 -9.59
N THR A 221 3.80 -30.58 -10.55
CA THR A 221 3.69 -32.01 -10.84
C THR A 221 5.01 -32.56 -11.35
N VAL A 222 5.67 -31.85 -12.27
CA VAL A 222 6.99 -32.21 -12.79
C VAL A 222 8.04 -32.14 -11.66
N ALA A 223 8.05 -31.09 -10.86
CA ALA A 223 8.98 -30.97 -9.73
C ALA A 223 8.81 -32.14 -8.73
N ALA A 224 7.56 -32.53 -8.43
CA ALA A 224 7.26 -33.65 -7.57
C ALA A 224 7.72 -34.99 -8.18
N SER A 225 7.51 -35.22 -9.48
CA SER A 225 7.97 -36.41 -10.22
C SER A 225 9.50 -36.53 -10.21
N LEU A 226 10.20 -35.37 -10.28
CA LEU A 226 11.66 -35.30 -10.19
C LEU A 226 12.16 -35.32 -8.73
N ARG A 227 11.28 -35.56 -7.75
CA ARG A 227 11.57 -35.56 -6.30
C ARG A 227 12.33 -34.31 -5.83
N GLN A 228 12.07 -33.15 -6.48
CA GLN A 228 12.72 -31.92 -6.04
C GLN A 228 12.04 -31.37 -4.78
N PRO A 229 12.81 -30.89 -3.79
CA PRO A 229 12.23 -30.29 -2.59
C PRO A 229 11.52 -28.98 -2.93
N PHE A 230 10.43 -28.67 -2.22
CA PHE A 230 9.54 -27.54 -2.53
C PHE A 230 10.28 -26.19 -2.55
N TYR A 231 11.29 -25.98 -1.70
CA TYR A 231 12.06 -24.75 -1.65
C TYR A 231 12.89 -24.51 -2.91
N LYS A 232 13.36 -25.57 -3.60
CA LYS A 232 14.05 -25.44 -4.90
C LYS A 232 13.09 -25.01 -6.00
N THR A 233 11.89 -25.60 -6.02
CA THR A 233 10.83 -25.19 -6.95
C THR A 233 10.41 -23.76 -6.70
N PHE A 234 10.25 -23.36 -5.43
CA PHE A 234 9.95 -21.98 -5.05
C PHE A 234 10.97 -20.98 -5.62
N TRP A 235 12.26 -21.16 -5.32
CA TRP A 235 13.29 -20.19 -5.73
C TRP A 235 13.64 -20.23 -7.21
N ARG A 236 13.61 -21.41 -7.85
CA ARG A 236 14.05 -21.57 -9.25
C ARG A 236 12.95 -21.44 -10.28
N VAL A 237 11.70 -21.65 -9.89
CA VAL A 237 10.54 -21.62 -10.79
C VAL A 237 9.55 -20.57 -10.37
N THR A 238 8.99 -20.67 -9.16
CA THR A 238 7.89 -19.80 -8.72
C THR A 238 8.30 -18.34 -8.63
N VAL A 239 9.41 -18.03 -7.97
CA VAL A 239 9.88 -16.65 -7.81
C VAL A 239 10.20 -15.99 -9.17
N PRO A 240 10.97 -16.61 -10.09
CA PRO A 240 11.22 -16.01 -11.40
C PRO A 240 9.95 -15.81 -12.25
N VAL A 241 9.03 -16.78 -12.24
CA VAL A 241 7.77 -16.68 -13.00
C VAL A 241 6.86 -15.60 -12.43
N CYS A 242 6.77 -15.48 -11.11
CA CYS A 242 5.96 -14.48 -10.42
C CYS A 242 6.69 -13.14 -10.19
N LEU A 243 7.91 -12.95 -10.72
CA LEU A 243 8.71 -11.76 -10.50
C LEU A 243 7.98 -10.44 -10.81
N PRO A 244 7.20 -10.31 -11.89
CA PRO A 244 6.40 -9.10 -12.13
C PRO A 244 5.43 -8.82 -10.98
N ALA A 245 4.69 -9.82 -10.51
CA ALA A 245 3.76 -9.67 -9.40
C ALA A 245 4.48 -9.34 -8.07
N ILE A 246 5.66 -9.91 -7.83
CA ILE A 246 6.49 -9.59 -6.66
C ILE A 246 6.91 -8.11 -6.69
N LEU A 247 7.29 -7.60 -7.85
CA LEU A 247 7.62 -6.18 -8.02
C LEU A 247 6.39 -5.28 -7.86
N ASP A 248 5.22 -5.71 -8.35
CA ASP A 248 3.96 -4.99 -8.16
C ASP A 248 3.58 -4.88 -6.68
N ILE A 249 3.77 -5.95 -5.89
CA ILE A 249 3.57 -5.92 -4.43
C ILE A 249 4.56 -4.95 -3.79
N GLY A 250 5.83 -4.99 -4.19
CA GLY A 250 6.87 -4.11 -3.64
C GLY A 250 6.56 -2.63 -3.86
N ILE A 251 6.21 -2.23 -5.09
CA ILE A 251 5.87 -0.83 -5.37
C ILE A 251 4.56 -0.42 -4.71
N TYR A 252 3.57 -1.31 -4.62
CA TYR A 252 2.33 -1.06 -3.88
C TYR A 252 2.62 -0.75 -2.41
N LEU A 253 3.40 -1.59 -1.75
CA LEU A 253 3.78 -1.39 -0.35
C LEU A 253 4.61 -0.13 -0.14
N PHE A 254 5.56 0.16 -1.03
CA PHE A 254 6.38 1.37 -0.97
C PHE A 254 5.53 2.64 -1.03
N VAL A 255 4.70 2.78 -2.06
CA VAL A 255 3.87 3.98 -2.27
C VAL A 255 2.90 4.19 -1.11
N ASN A 256 2.25 3.12 -0.64
CA ASN A 256 1.33 3.21 0.48
C ASN A 256 2.05 3.53 1.81
N ALA A 257 3.24 2.99 2.04
CA ALA A 257 4.04 3.32 3.22
C ALA A 257 4.49 4.79 3.24
N MET A 258 4.84 5.36 2.08
CA MET A 258 5.22 6.78 1.95
C MET A 258 4.07 7.75 2.28
N THR A 259 2.82 7.34 2.06
CA THR A 259 1.64 8.19 2.21
C THR A 259 0.78 7.85 3.43
N THR A 260 1.10 6.75 4.15
CA THR A 260 0.28 6.31 5.28
C THR A 260 0.39 7.28 6.45
N VAL A 261 -0.76 7.59 7.06
CA VAL A 261 -0.88 8.38 8.29
C VAL A 261 -1.64 7.56 9.33
N SER A 262 -2.82 7.07 8.94
CA SER A 262 -3.82 6.55 9.87
C SER A 262 -3.33 5.41 10.77
N ALA A 263 -2.56 4.47 10.23
CA ALA A 263 -2.08 3.32 11.00
C ALA A 263 -0.86 3.64 11.87
N VAL A 264 -0.05 4.65 11.50
CA VAL A 264 1.25 4.93 12.10
C VAL A 264 1.28 6.16 12.99
N VAL A 265 0.28 7.04 12.89
CA VAL A 265 0.20 8.33 13.60
C VAL A 265 0.28 8.21 15.13
N PHE A 266 -0.01 7.05 15.68
CA PHE A 266 0.09 6.79 17.11
C PHE A 266 1.37 6.04 17.52
N LEU A 267 2.17 5.59 16.56
CA LEU A 267 3.28 4.64 16.81
C LEU A 267 4.66 5.26 16.63
N TYR A 268 4.74 6.43 15.97
CA TYR A 268 6.03 7.09 15.77
C TYR A 268 6.57 7.69 17.07
N GLY A 269 7.86 7.85 17.14
CA GLY A 269 8.56 8.57 18.20
C GLY A 269 9.32 9.78 17.66
N PRO A 270 9.96 10.58 18.51
CA PRO A 270 10.66 11.81 18.09
C PRO A 270 11.74 11.60 17.01
N LYS A 271 12.33 10.39 16.95
CA LYS A 271 13.35 10.03 15.94
C LYS A 271 12.78 9.32 14.71
N THR A 272 11.50 8.96 14.71
CA THR A 272 10.84 8.18 13.66
C THR A 272 9.62 8.90 13.10
N GLU A 273 9.55 10.20 13.24
CA GLU A 273 8.51 11.03 12.61
C GLU A 273 8.55 10.85 11.09
N LEU A 274 7.36 10.79 10.48
CA LEU A 274 7.20 10.49 9.06
C LEU A 274 6.75 11.74 8.30
N ALA A 275 7.15 11.86 7.04
CA ALA A 275 6.79 12.99 6.20
C ALA A 275 5.26 13.18 6.06
N SER A 276 4.50 12.09 5.98
CA SER A 276 3.03 12.14 5.91
C SER A 276 2.40 12.68 7.20
N VAL A 277 2.99 12.40 8.36
CA VAL A 277 2.58 12.96 9.66
C VAL A 277 3.04 14.40 9.78
N SER A 278 4.27 14.71 9.32
CA SER A 278 4.81 16.05 9.26
C SER A 278 3.93 17.01 8.44
N VAL A 279 3.40 16.56 7.29
CA VAL A 279 2.41 17.32 6.50
C VAL A 279 1.19 17.68 7.35
N LEU A 280 0.65 16.72 8.11
CA LEU A 280 -0.50 16.97 8.98
C LEU A 280 -0.16 17.98 10.11
N ASN A 281 0.98 17.81 10.75
CA ASN A 281 1.44 18.72 11.82
C ASN A 281 1.67 20.15 11.30
N MET A 282 2.26 20.31 10.10
CA MET A 282 2.44 21.62 9.46
C MET A 282 1.10 22.27 9.07
N ASP A 283 0.13 21.48 8.60
CA ASP A 283 -1.22 21.97 8.30
C ASP A 283 -1.94 22.44 9.56
N ASP A 284 -1.89 21.65 10.64
CA ASP A 284 -2.48 22.00 11.95
C ASP A 284 -1.86 23.28 12.57
N THR A 285 -0.59 23.56 12.28
CA THR A 285 0.11 24.80 12.73
C THR A 285 -0.07 25.98 11.79
N GLY A 286 -0.79 25.83 10.68
CA GLY A 286 -1.05 26.87 9.70
C GLY A 286 0.06 27.09 8.67
N GLU A 287 1.09 26.24 8.65
CA GLU A 287 2.20 26.28 7.67
C GLU A 287 1.82 25.55 6.37
N ILE A 288 0.68 25.94 5.77
CA ILE A 288 0.05 25.27 4.62
C ILE A 288 1.00 25.14 3.42
N ALA A 289 1.81 26.19 3.15
CA ALA A 289 2.73 26.18 2.02
C ALA A 289 3.88 25.15 2.21
N SER A 290 4.40 25.03 3.44
CA SER A 290 5.42 24.02 3.79
C SER A 290 4.82 22.60 3.79
N ALA A 291 3.59 22.44 4.28
CA ALA A 291 2.85 21.19 4.17
C ALA A 291 2.66 20.77 2.70
N ALA A 292 2.27 21.71 1.82
CA ALA A 292 2.14 21.47 0.39
C ALA A 292 3.50 21.08 -0.24
N ALA A 293 4.59 21.75 0.14
CA ALA A 293 5.94 21.45 -0.34
C ALA A 293 6.36 20.01 0.05
N MET A 294 6.15 19.58 1.29
CA MET A 294 6.44 18.22 1.75
C MET A 294 5.56 17.19 1.04
N ALA A 295 4.27 17.47 0.88
CA ALA A 295 3.36 16.60 0.14
C ALA A 295 3.79 16.42 -1.33
N MET A 296 4.27 17.49 -1.97
CA MET A 296 4.81 17.41 -3.33
C MET A 296 6.11 16.60 -3.41
N MET A 297 6.99 16.67 -2.40
CA MET A 297 8.16 15.81 -2.31
C MET A 297 7.78 14.33 -2.25
N ILE A 298 6.78 13.97 -1.41
CA ILE A 298 6.24 12.61 -1.36
C ILE A 298 5.65 12.20 -2.72
N PHE A 299 4.90 13.08 -3.36
CA PHE A 299 4.30 12.84 -4.68
C PHE A 299 5.37 12.54 -5.74
N TYR A 300 6.40 13.39 -5.86
CA TYR A 300 7.48 13.18 -6.84
C TYR A 300 8.27 11.89 -6.60
N THR A 301 8.51 11.55 -5.33
CA THR A 301 9.14 10.29 -4.96
C THR A 301 8.31 9.10 -5.43
N ASN A 302 6.99 9.13 -5.20
CA ASN A 302 6.09 8.06 -5.61
C ASN A 302 5.97 7.95 -7.13
N VAL A 303 5.91 9.08 -7.85
CA VAL A 303 5.93 9.11 -9.32
C VAL A 303 7.26 8.54 -9.84
N GLY A 304 8.39 8.96 -9.26
CA GLY A 304 9.71 8.44 -9.61
C GLY A 304 9.82 6.92 -9.38
N ALA A 305 9.38 6.44 -8.22
CA ALA A 305 9.37 5.02 -7.90
C ALA A 305 8.47 4.22 -8.86
N ARG A 306 7.28 4.73 -9.18
CA ARG A 306 6.35 4.10 -10.15
C ARG A 306 6.92 4.07 -11.57
N THR A 307 7.55 5.14 -12.02
CA THR A 307 8.17 5.18 -13.36
C THR A 307 9.35 4.23 -13.46
N LEU A 308 10.19 4.17 -12.43
CA LEU A 308 11.30 3.22 -12.34
C LEU A 308 10.78 1.77 -12.35
N HIS A 309 9.75 1.48 -11.55
CA HIS A 309 9.09 0.17 -11.54
C HIS A 309 8.56 -0.21 -12.92
N ALA A 310 7.81 0.69 -13.59
CA ALA A 310 7.29 0.44 -14.93
C ALA A 310 8.38 0.18 -15.97
N ALA A 311 9.50 0.90 -15.88
CA ALA A 311 10.65 0.68 -16.74
C ALA A 311 11.32 -0.70 -16.48
N LEU A 312 11.45 -1.06 -15.19
CA LEU A 312 12.03 -2.34 -14.77
C LEU A 312 11.17 -3.52 -15.22
N VAL A 313 9.85 -3.47 -15.01
CA VAL A 313 8.93 -4.53 -15.44
C VAL A 313 8.96 -4.70 -16.96
N ARG A 314 8.89 -3.60 -17.73
CA ARG A 314 9.00 -3.66 -19.21
C ARG A 314 10.33 -4.25 -19.67
N TRP A 315 11.42 -3.93 -19.01
CA TRP A 315 12.75 -4.49 -19.32
C TRP A 315 12.82 -6.00 -19.03
N LEU A 316 12.26 -6.43 -17.88
CA LEU A 316 12.17 -7.84 -17.52
C LEU A 316 11.31 -8.63 -18.51
N GLU A 317 10.12 -8.13 -18.84
CA GLU A 317 9.22 -8.76 -19.82
C GLU A 317 9.87 -8.91 -21.18
N ARG A 318 10.64 -7.90 -21.63
CA ARG A 318 11.39 -7.98 -22.89
C ARG A 318 12.45 -9.07 -22.86
N ARG A 319 13.09 -9.33 -21.72
CA ARG A 319 14.14 -10.35 -21.58
C ARG A 319 13.60 -11.76 -21.34
N THR A 320 12.55 -11.88 -20.52
CA THR A 320 12.04 -13.19 -20.07
C THR A 320 10.92 -13.74 -20.93
N GLN A 321 10.16 -12.89 -21.64
CA GLN A 321 8.98 -13.28 -22.41
C GLN A 321 9.16 -13.06 -23.93
N ALA A 322 10.39 -13.01 -24.42
CA ALA A 322 10.69 -12.88 -25.86
C ALA A 322 10.04 -14.01 -26.70
N TRP A 323 9.86 -15.20 -26.12
CA TRP A 323 9.21 -16.35 -26.76
C TRP A 323 7.69 -16.17 -26.98
N ARG A 324 7.00 -15.37 -26.16
CA ARG A 324 5.57 -15.08 -26.33
C ARG A 324 5.26 -14.20 -27.54
N ARG A 325 6.22 -13.42 -28.02
CA ARG A 325 6.05 -12.51 -29.18
C ARG A 325 6.26 -13.19 -30.53
N GLY A 326 6.75 -14.42 -30.57
CA GLY A 326 7.00 -15.19 -31.81
C GLY A 326 5.79 -16.02 -32.29
N VAL A 327 4.63 -15.91 -31.65
CA VAL A 327 3.40 -16.68 -31.97
C VAL A 327 2.23 -15.75 -32.33
N GLY A 328 2.54 -14.54 -32.83
CA GLY A 328 1.55 -13.58 -33.34
C GLY A 328 1.80 -13.29 -34.82
#